data_657281f53afac7d05c9945cb8b949a37
#
_entry.id   657281f53afac7d05c9945cb8b949a37
#
_cell.length_a   1.000
_cell.length_b   1.000
_cell.length_c   1.000
_cell.angle_alpha   90.00
_cell.angle_beta   90.00
_cell.angle_gamma   90.00
#
_symmetry.space_group_name_H-M   'P 1'
#
loop_
_entity.id
_entity.type
_entity.pdbx_description
1 polymer ?
#
loop_
_entity_poly.entity_id
_entity_poly.type
_entity_poly.pdbx_seq_one_letter_code
_entity_poly.pdbx_strand_id
1 'polypeptide(L)'
;MEENPLERELADTKDQLLRLTAEYANFRKRSEKEKSESFTFATAKAVGEILSVVDNLERALSNEQEDYEGLKKGVQMTFDGLMASLEKLGVTVYGESGDQFDPNFHNAVMHIEDENLDENVITDVFQKGYRINDKVVRPAMVKTAN
;
A
#
# COMPACT_ATOMS: atom_id res chain seq x y z
N MET A 1 -66.03 13.18 -9.98
CA MET A 1 -65.39 12.10 -9.19
C MET A 1 -64.22 12.73 -8.47
N GLU A 2 -64.26 12.80 -7.16
CA GLU A 2 -63.11 13.28 -6.37
C GLU A 2 -62.00 12.23 -6.45
N GLU A 3 -60.85 12.63 -6.91
CA GLU A 3 -59.66 11.78 -6.90
C GLU A 3 -59.34 11.34 -5.47
N ASN A 4 -59.19 10.07 -5.24
CA ASN A 4 -58.89 9.52 -3.91
C ASN A 4 -57.50 10.06 -3.46
N PRO A 5 -57.42 10.77 -2.33
CA PRO A 5 -56.16 11.37 -1.86
C PRO A 5 -55.02 10.34 -1.72
N LEU A 6 -55.35 9.10 -1.37
CA LEU A 6 -54.36 8.00 -1.25
C LEU A 6 -53.80 7.56 -2.61
N GLU A 7 -54.60 7.59 -3.66
CA GLU A 7 -54.12 7.24 -5.03
C GLU A 7 -53.15 8.31 -5.54
N ARG A 8 -53.40 9.55 -5.25
CA ARG A 8 -52.50 10.67 -5.58
C ARG A 8 -51.21 10.58 -4.81
N GLU A 9 -51.24 10.35 -3.51
CA GLU A 9 -50.03 10.17 -2.70
C GLU A 9 -49.23 8.95 -3.14
N LEU A 10 -49.89 7.87 -3.52
CA LEU A 10 -49.22 6.69 -4.09
C LEU A 10 -48.56 6.98 -5.43
N ALA A 11 -49.19 7.75 -6.30
CA ALA A 11 -48.64 8.14 -7.59
C ALA A 11 -47.41 9.05 -7.42
N ASP A 12 -47.50 10.04 -6.53
CA ASP A 12 -46.37 10.94 -6.23
C ASP A 12 -45.21 10.17 -5.60
N THR A 13 -45.48 9.24 -4.70
CA THR A 13 -44.42 8.39 -4.08
C THR A 13 -43.74 7.48 -5.10
N LYS A 14 -44.49 6.89 -6.03
CA LYS A 14 -43.93 6.08 -7.13
C LYS A 14 -43.06 6.93 -8.04
N ASP A 15 -43.47 8.13 -8.40
CA ASP A 15 -42.67 9.03 -9.24
C ASP A 15 -41.35 9.43 -8.53
N GLN A 16 -41.44 9.79 -7.26
CA GLN A 16 -40.26 10.06 -6.42
C GLN A 16 -39.32 8.86 -6.36
N LEU A 17 -39.85 7.65 -6.18
CA LEU A 17 -39.04 6.42 -6.13
C LEU A 17 -38.34 6.16 -7.48
N LEU A 18 -39.04 6.31 -8.60
CA LEU A 18 -38.45 6.17 -9.93
C LEU A 18 -37.33 7.17 -10.17
N ARG A 19 -37.56 8.42 -9.81
CA ARG A 19 -36.56 9.47 -9.91
C ARG A 19 -35.33 9.19 -9.05
N LEU A 20 -35.54 8.83 -7.79
CA LEU A 20 -34.45 8.48 -6.84
C LEU A 20 -33.65 7.27 -7.34
N THR A 21 -34.35 6.27 -7.89
CA THR A 21 -33.70 5.08 -8.46
C THR A 21 -32.80 5.44 -9.65
N ALA A 22 -33.28 6.32 -10.52
CA ALA A 22 -32.49 6.80 -11.67
C ALA A 22 -31.28 7.64 -11.21
N GLU A 23 -31.48 8.54 -10.25
CA GLU A 23 -30.42 9.35 -9.66
C GLU A 23 -29.37 8.47 -8.97
N TYR A 24 -29.79 7.44 -8.24
CA TYR A 24 -28.88 6.48 -7.60
C TYR A 24 -28.07 5.67 -8.62
N ALA A 25 -28.71 5.21 -9.69
CA ALA A 25 -28.03 4.49 -10.75
C ALA A 25 -26.94 5.36 -11.43
N ASN A 26 -27.26 6.63 -11.70
CA ASN A 26 -26.32 7.60 -12.25
C ASN A 26 -25.17 7.91 -11.25
N PHE A 27 -25.49 8.08 -9.97
CA PHE A 27 -24.50 8.29 -8.91
C PHE A 27 -23.54 7.10 -8.82
N ARG A 28 -24.08 5.88 -8.81
CA ARG A 28 -23.28 4.66 -8.74
C ARG A 28 -22.31 4.55 -9.93
N LYS A 29 -22.80 4.78 -11.14
CA LYS A 29 -21.97 4.75 -12.34
C LYS A 29 -20.85 5.79 -12.31
N ARG A 30 -21.17 7.01 -11.86
CA ARG A 30 -20.17 8.08 -11.68
C ARG A 30 -19.15 7.72 -10.62
N SER A 31 -19.59 7.23 -9.47
CA SER A 31 -18.70 6.83 -8.37
C SER A 31 -17.75 5.69 -8.76
N GLU A 32 -18.22 4.70 -9.52
CA GLU A 32 -17.37 3.63 -10.04
C GLU A 32 -16.31 4.18 -11.01
N LYS A 33 -16.69 5.12 -11.87
CA LYS A 33 -15.75 5.78 -12.79
C LYS A 33 -14.69 6.58 -12.03
N GLU A 34 -15.10 7.44 -11.09
CA GLU A 34 -14.20 8.26 -10.28
C GLU A 34 -13.23 7.38 -9.47
N LYS A 35 -13.70 6.26 -8.92
CA LYS A 35 -12.86 5.30 -8.21
C LYS A 35 -11.81 4.67 -9.13
N SER A 36 -12.18 4.28 -10.34
CA SER A 36 -11.27 3.72 -11.34
C SER A 36 -10.21 4.75 -11.78
N GLU A 37 -10.63 5.99 -12.02
CA GLU A 37 -9.72 7.09 -12.39
C GLU A 37 -8.74 7.41 -11.25
N SER A 38 -9.22 7.45 -10.01
CA SER A 38 -8.39 7.66 -8.81
C SER A 38 -7.36 6.55 -8.63
N PHE A 39 -7.75 5.29 -8.83
CA PHE A 39 -6.83 4.16 -8.80
C PHE A 39 -5.75 4.26 -9.89
N THR A 40 -6.15 4.58 -11.12
CA THR A 40 -5.20 4.76 -12.24
C THR A 40 -4.22 5.89 -11.96
N PHE A 41 -4.71 7.01 -11.44
CA PHE A 41 -3.86 8.15 -11.08
C PHE A 41 -2.86 7.80 -9.97
N ALA A 42 -3.31 7.13 -8.90
CA ALA A 42 -2.44 6.71 -7.80
C ALA A 42 -1.37 5.71 -8.28
N THR A 43 -1.77 4.75 -9.13
CA THR A 43 -0.85 3.78 -9.73
C THR A 43 0.19 4.46 -10.63
N ALA A 44 -0.24 5.37 -11.49
CA ALA A 44 0.67 6.12 -12.37
C ALA A 44 1.69 6.95 -11.57
N LYS A 45 1.24 7.57 -10.47
CA LYS A 45 2.13 8.30 -9.56
C LYS A 45 3.16 7.37 -8.93
N ALA A 46 2.75 6.21 -8.43
CA ALA A 46 3.65 5.23 -7.81
C ALA A 46 4.66 4.68 -8.84
N VAL A 47 4.20 4.33 -10.04
CA VAL A 47 5.07 3.87 -11.13
C VAL A 47 6.06 4.96 -11.52
N GLY A 48 5.64 6.22 -11.63
CA GLY A 48 6.51 7.34 -11.96
C GLY A 48 7.71 7.49 -11.01
N GLU A 49 7.49 7.29 -9.71
CA GLU A 49 8.57 7.31 -8.72
C GLU A 49 9.54 6.11 -8.85
N ILE A 50 9.07 4.97 -9.37
CA ILE A 50 9.89 3.77 -9.57
C ILE A 50 10.72 3.83 -10.86
N LEU A 51 10.26 4.55 -11.89
CA LEU A 51 10.95 4.62 -13.18
C LEU A 51 12.39 5.15 -13.07
N SER A 52 12.66 6.05 -12.15
CA SER A 52 14.03 6.54 -11.89
C SER A 52 14.99 5.43 -11.44
N VAL A 53 14.47 4.42 -10.76
CA VAL A 53 15.22 3.23 -10.34
C VAL A 53 15.54 2.36 -11.54
N VAL A 54 14.55 2.17 -12.43
CA VAL A 54 14.75 1.42 -13.69
C VAL A 54 15.84 2.06 -14.52
N ASP A 55 15.79 3.38 -14.72
CA ASP A 55 16.80 4.14 -15.50
C ASP A 55 18.21 3.98 -14.89
N ASN A 56 18.32 4.01 -13.57
CA ASN A 56 19.60 3.83 -12.89
C ASN A 56 20.15 2.40 -13.03
N LEU A 57 19.27 1.38 -12.96
CA LEU A 57 19.65 -0.01 -13.18
C LEU A 57 20.07 -0.25 -14.63
N GLU A 58 19.36 0.29 -15.61
CA GLU A 58 19.74 0.21 -17.02
C GLU A 58 21.13 0.81 -17.26
N ARG A 59 21.41 1.97 -16.64
CA ARG A 59 22.74 2.60 -16.71
C ARG A 59 23.82 1.74 -16.06
N ALA A 60 23.53 1.11 -14.93
CA ALA A 60 24.47 0.22 -14.25
C ALA A 60 24.78 -1.03 -15.10
N LEU A 61 23.75 -1.59 -15.75
CA LEU A 61 23.91 -2.76 -16.62
C LEU A 61 24.61 -2.47 -17.95
N SER A 62 24.51 -1.26 -18.47
CA SER A 62 25.19 -0.85 -19.71
C SER A 62 26.65 -0.44 -19.52
N ASN A 63 27.15 -0.43 -18.28
CA ASN A 63 28.55 -0.15 -17.99
C ASN A 63 29.42 -1.38 -18.25
N GLU A 64 30.24 -1.33 -19.30
CA GLU A 64 31.11 -2.44 -19.71
C GLU A 64 32.42 -2.55 -18.89
N GLN A 65 32.64 -1.66 -17.93
CA GLN A 65 33.83 -1.70 -17.09
C GLN A 65 33.67 -2.72 -15.96
N GLU A 66 34.65 -3.63 -15.84
CA GLU A 66 34.76 -4.57 -14.71
C GLU A 66 35.26 -3.86 -13.44
N ASP A 67 34.45 -2.92 -12.93
CA ASP A 67 34.70 -2.18 -11.68
C ASP A 67 33.64 -2.58 -10.62
N TYR A 68 34.03 -3.56 -9.80
CA TYR A 68 33.14 -4.04 -8.72
C TYR A 68 32.78 -2.96 -7.70
N GLU A 69 33.71 -2.11 -7.32
CA GLU A 69 33.48 -1.05 -6.34
C GLU A 69 32.58 0.06 -6.92
N GLY A 70 32.80 0.41 -8.18
CA GLY A 70 31.92 1.34 -8.90
C GLY A 70 30.51 0.80 -9.06
N LEU A 71 30.36 -0.48 -9.42
CA LEU A 71 29.07 -1.14 -9.52
C LEU A 71 28.34 -1.17 -8.16
N LYS A 72 29.02 -1.56 -7.09
CA LYS A 72 28.47 -1.60 -5.73
C LYS A 72 27.98 -0.22 -5.28
N LYS A 73 28.78 0.81 -5.54
CA LYS A 73 28.38 2.20 -5.24
C LYS A 73 27.15 2.62 -6.05
N GLY A 74 27.09 2.30 -7.33
CA GLY A 74 25.94 2.59 -8.19
C GLY A 74 24.67 1.91 -7.73
N VAL A 75 24.75 0.64 -7.34
CA VAL A 75 23.63 -0.10 -6.75
C VAL A 75 23.17 0.50 -5.42
N GLN A 76 24.11 0.89 -4.56
CA GLN A 76 23.78 1.55 -3.28
C GLN A 76 23.04 2.88 -3.53
N MET A 77 23.53 3.71 -4.43
CA MET A 77 22.87 4.97 -4.78
C MET A 77 21.46 4.75 -5.36
N THR A 78 21.28 3.69 -6.14
CA THR A 78 19.97 3.31 -6.70
C THR A 78 19.02 2.87 -5.59
N PHE A 79 19.50 2.06 -4.65
CA PHE A 79 18.75 1.64 -3.48
C PHE A 79 18.32 2.83 -2.62
N ASP A 80 19.24 3.74 -2.31
CA ASP A 80 18.95 4.93 -1.51
C ASP A 80 17.92 5.84 -2.22
N GLY A 81 18.03 5.98 -3.54
CA GLY A 81 17.05 6.70 -4.36
C GLY A 81 15.67 6.05 -4.34
N LEU A 82 15.60 4.72 -4.39
CA LEU A 82 14.33 3.98 -4.26
C LEU A 82 13.69 4.20 -2.89
N MET A 83 14.48 4.13 -1.82
CA MET A 83 13.98 4.36 -0.47
C MET A 83 13.43 5.78 -0.31
N ALA A 84 14.10 6.78 -0.85
CA ALA A 84 13.62 8.17 -0.86
C ALA A 84 12.31 8.32 -1.67
N SER A 85 12.18 7.63 -2.81
CA SER A 85 10.95 7.63 -3.61
C SER A 85 9.78 6.97 -2.88
N LEU A 86 10.03 5.87 -2.17
CA LEU A 86 9.02 5.21 -1.34
C LEU A 86 8.54 6.12 -0.20
N GLU A 87 9.46 6.83 0.45
CA GLU A 87 9.13 7.79 1.51
C GLU A 87 8.24 8.93 0.98
N LYS A 88 8.52 9.48 -0.20
CA LYS A 88 7.66 10.48 -0.85
C LYS A 88 6.24 9.96 -1.14
N LEU A 89 6.10 8.67 -1.38
CA LEU A 89 4.80 8.01 -1.55
C LEU A 89 4.10 7.71 -0.21
N GLY A 90 4.70 8.08 0.91
CA GLY A 90 4.18 7.82 2.25
C GLY A 90 4.41 6.39 2.73
N VAL A 91 5.33 5.66 2.09
CA VAL A 91 5.71 4.31 2.51
C VAL A 91 6.72 4.41 3.65
N THR A 92 6.45 3.73 4.75
CA THR A 92 7.34 3.58 5.89
C THR A 92 7.85 2.15 5.97
N VAL A 93 9.16 2.00 6.17
CA VAL A 93 9.82 0.71 6.44
C VAL A 93 9.84 0.47 7.93
N TYR A 94 9.66 -0.78 8.35
CA TYR A 94 9.71 -1.16 9.75
C TYR A 94 10.19 -2.60 9.91
N GLY A 95 10.43 -2.99 11.16
CA GLY A 95 10.96 -4.27 11.60
C GLY A 95 12.47 -4.18 11.77
N GLU A 96 12.89 -3.99 13.02
CA GLU A 96 14.30 -3.99 13.42
C GLU A 96 14.52 -5.00 14.54
N SER A 97 15.73 -5.49 14.67
CA SER A 97 16.12 -6.32 15.81
C SER A 97 16.07 -5.47 17.09
N GLY A 98 15.47 -6.00 18.12
CA GLY A 98 15.20 -5.30 19.38
C GLY A 98 13.79 -4.71 19.49
N ASP A 99 13.05 -4.64 18.39
CA ASP A 99 11.64 -4.20 18.42
C ASP A 99 10.77 -5.23 19.15
N GLN A 100 9.67 -4.76 19.74
CA GLN A 100 8.65 -5.62 20.29
C GLN A 100 7.81 -6.23 19.16
N PHE A 101 7.55 -7.53 19.23
CA PHE A 101 6.71 -8.21 18.26
C PHE A 101 5.26 -7.74 18.36
N ASP A 102 4.66 -7.38 17.22
CA ASP A 102 3.25 -7.07 17.08
C ASP A 102 2.66 -7.89 15.92
N PRO A 103 1.67 -8.78 16.17
CA PRO A 103 1.06 -9.61 15.13
C PRO A 103 0.38 -8.82 14.00
N ASN A 104 0.04 -7.55 14.22
CA ASN A 104 -0.55 -6.69 13.18
C ASN A 104 0.47 -6.25 12.14
N PHE A 105 1.76 -6.20 12.50
CA PHE A 105 2.85 -5.70 11.67
C PHE A 105 3.89 -6.74 11.32
N HIS A 106 4.01 -7.79 12.14
CA HIS A 106 5.06 -8.78 12.03
C HIS A 106 4.50 -10.18 11.81
N ASN A 107 5.24 -10.99 11.07
CA ASN A 107 5.01 -12.42 10.93
C ASN A 107 6.21 -13.17 11.51
N ALA A 108 6.01 -13.83 12.64
CA ALA A 108 7.04 -14.65 13.28
C ALA A 108 7.16 -15.98 12.54
N VAL A 109 8.25 -16.18 11.82
CA VAL A 109 8.55 -17.41 11.08
C VAL A 109 9.43 -18.37 11.86
N MET A 110 10.11 -17.87 12.89
CA MET A 110 10.93 -18.65 13.82
C MET A 110 10.77 -18.10 15.23
N HIS A 111 10.94 -18.99 16.19
CA HIS A 111 10.90 -18.69 17.63
C HIS A 111 12.08 -19.37 18.31
N ILE A 112 12.71 -18.68 19.27
CA ILE A 112 13.78 -19.21 20.11
C ILE A 112 13.47 -18.94 21.57
N GLU A 113 14.02 -19.77 22.44
CA GLU A 113 14.04 -19.54 23.88
C GLU A 113 15.43 -19.04 24.27
N ASP A 114 15.53 -17.86 24.89
CA ASP A 114 16.77 -17.28 25.39
C ASP A 114 16.51 -16.46 26.65
N GLU A 115 16.98 -16.97 27.77
CA GLU A 115 16.78 -16.37 29.11
C GLU A 115 17.39 -14.95 29.25
N ASN A 116 18.25 -14.52 28.31
CA ASN A 116 18.87 -13.20 28.31
C ASN A 116 18.08 -12.16 27.51
N LEU A 117 16.99 -12.56 26.86
CA LEU A 117 16.16 -11.69 26.03
C LEU A 117 14.78 -11.51 26.66
N ASP A 118 14.18 -10.35 26.40
CA ASP A 118 12.83 -10.05 26.83
C ASP A 118 11.80 -10.91 26.06
N GLU A 119 10.61 -11.05 26.65
CA GLU A 119 9.50 -11.77 26.02
C GLU A 119 9.04 -11.05 24.72
N ASN A 120 8.78 -11.85 23.68
CA ASN A 120 8.27 -11.37 22.39
C ASN A 120 9.13 -10.30 21.71
N VAL A 121 10.45 -10.30 21.95
CA VAL A 121 11.37 -9.41 21.26
C VAL A 121 11.78 -9.99 19.91
N ILE A 122 11.90 -9.13 18.90
CA ILE A 122 12.42 -9.50 17.58
C ILE A 122 13.94 -9.64 17.67
N THR A 123 14.45 -10.83 17.39
CA THR A 123 15.90 -11.11 17.41
C THR A 123 16.54 -10.90 16.06
N ASP A 124 15.88 -11.35 14.98
CA ASP A 124 16.33 -11.22 13.61
C ASP A 124 15.19 -10.81 12.68
N VAL A 125 15.53 -10.07 11.65
CA VAL A 125 14.61 -9.67 10.60
C VAL A 125 15.04 -10.27 9.28
N PHE A 126 14.28 -11.24 8.78
CA PHE A 126 14.55 -11.89 7.50
C PHE A 126 14.05 -11.07 6.33
N GLN A 127 12.96 -10.32 6.55
CA GLN A 127 12.39 -9.44 5.53
C GLN A 127 11.73 -8.24 6.21
N LYS A 128 12.14 -7.04 5.78
CA LYS A 128 11.54 -5.80 6.32
C LYS A 128 10.08 -5.66 5.91
N GLY A 129 9.29 -5.09 6.80
CA GLY A 129 7.91 -4.71 6.57
C GLY A 129 7.79 -3.33 5.95
N TYR A 130 6.69 -3.12 5.24
CA TYR A 130 6.34 -1.84 4.62
C TYR A 130 4.88 -1.51 4.87
N ARG A 131 4.60 -0.26 5.17
CA ARG A 131 3.24 0.25 5.36
C ARG A 131 3.06 1.60 4.67
N ILE A 132 1.83 1.92 4.33
CA ILE A 132 1.41 3.25 3.86
C ILE A 132 0.39 3.76 4.86
N ASN A 133 0.74 4.81 5.60
CA ASN A 133 -0.03 5.26 6.77
C ASN A 133 -0.27 4.08 7.72
N ASP A 134 -1.53 3.75 8.01
CA ASP A 134 -1.92 2.64 8.90
C ASP A 134 -2.11 1.30 8.16
N LYS A 135 -1.99 1.30 6.82
CA LYS A 135 -2.18 0.09 6.02
C LYS A 135 -0.86 -0.64 5.81
N VAL A 136 -0.77 -1.85 6.33
CA VAL A 136 0.33 -2.77 6.05
C VAL A 136 0.29 -3.20 4.59
N VAL A 137 1.37 -2.93 3.86
CA VAL A 137 1.58 -3.41 2.47
C VAL A 137 2.18 -4.81 2.51
N ARG A 138 3.17 -5.01 3.37
CA ARG A 138 3.82 -6.29 3.63
C ARG A 138 4.27 -6.35 5.09
N PRO A 139 3.91 -7.39 5.85
CA PRO A 139 4.42 -7.57 7.21
C PRO A 139 5.92 -7.89 7.18
N ALA A 140 6.63 -7.52 8.24
CA ALA A 140 8.01 -7.94 8.41
C ALA A 140 8.06 -9.43 8.80
N MET A 141 8.95 -10.19 8.17
CA MET A 141 9.22 -11.58 8.56
C MET A 141 10.37 -11.59 9.57
N VAL A 142 10.07 -12.07 10.75
CA VAL A 142 10.96 -11.94 11.91
C VAL A 142 11.14 -13.28 12.65
N LYS A 143 12.20 -13.32 13.44
CA LYS A 143 12.41 -14.32 14.47
C LYS A 143 12.20 -13.66 15.82
N THR A 144 11.49 -14.32 16.72
CA THR A 144 11.17 -13.82 18.05
C THR A 144 11.82 -14.68 19.13
N ALA A 145 12.08 -14.07 20.27
CA ALA A 145 12.46 -14.75 21.50
C ALA A 145 11.30 -14.78 22.50
N ASN A 146 11.21 -15.89 23.29
CA ASN A 146 10.34 -16.12 24.45
C ASN A 146 8.87 -15.89 24.17
#